data_b7f1836cc0f87e60ea740cd0e4cff060
#
_entry.id   b7f1836cc0f87e60ea740cd0e4cff060
#
_cell.length_a   1.000
_cell.length_b   1.000
_cell.length_c   1.000
_cell.angle_alpha   90.00
_cell.angle_beta   90.00
_cell.angle_gamma   90.00
#
_symmetry.space_group_name_H-M   'P 1'
#
loop_
_entity.id
_entity.type
_entity.pdbx_description
1 polymer ?
#
loop_
_entity_poly.entity_id
_entity_poly.type
_entity_poly.pdbx_seq_one_letter_code
_entity_poly.pdbx_strand_id
1 'polypeptide(L)'
;NIGKGQFPVYARAHVMLNNAHASPGAIDGSSGKNTLKAIASFQQMNGIKPTGTLTKETWDKLVANQAGKAAFIEYTITDADLKGPYAKSIPHDYALQAKMPGLYYTRVTEMLGEKFHMDEDFLKKLNPKATFSKAGEKIIVANIRNEVPEDIHLIVAHKGAKQLYLFNSRNQMIGSFPATIGSSDTPSPTGTYKVTGVAPNPWYSYSPSNFVQGNNKKPLSLPPGP
;
A
#
# COMPACT_ATOMS: atom_id res chain seq x y z
N ASN A 1 22.00 -2.59 8.88
CA ASN A 1 21.71 -4.01 8.61
C ASN A 1 20.21 -4.22 8.58
N ILE A 2 19.65 -4.41 7.41
CA ILE A 2 18.27 -4.87 7.22
C ILE A 2 18.19 -6.39 7.46
N GLY A 3 16.97 -6.90 7.70
CA GLY A 3 16.75 -8.28 8.12
C GLY A 3 17.15 -9.33 7.08
N LYS A 4 17.08 -10.59 7.48
CA LYS A 4 17.34 -11.73 6.58
C LYS A 4 16.36 -11.71 5.40
N GLY A 5 16.90 -11.87 4.17
CA GLY A 5 16.10 -11.82 2.95
C GLY A 5 15.72 -10.41 2.48
N GLN A 6 16.21 -9.37 3.16
CA GLN A 6 16.03 -7.97 2.81
C GLN A 6 17.34 -7.38 2.27
N PHE A 7 17.26 -6.65 1.17
CA PHE A 7 18.45 -6.13 0.46
C PHE A 7 18.28 -4.65 0.13
N PRO A 8 19.34 -3.83 0.30
CA PRO A 8 19.29 -2.41 -0.03
C PRO A 8 18.84 -2.12 -1.47
N VAL A 9 19.25 -2.95 -2.41
CA VAL A 9 18.89 -2.80 -3.83
C VAL A 9 17.37 -2.95 -4.02
N TYR A 10 16.74 -3.92 -3.38
CA TYR A 10 15.28 -4.07 -3.45
C TYR A 10 14.54 -3.00 -2.66
N ALA A 11 15.05 -2.58 -1.50
CA ALA A 11 14.47 -1.47 -0.76
C ALA A 11 14.44 -0.19 -1.61
N ARG A 12 15.54 0.13 -2.29
CA ARG A 12 15.63 1.25 -3.22
C ARG A 12 14.71 1.07 -4.43
N ALA A 13 14.68 -0.13 -5.02
CA ALA A 13 13.79 -0.45 -6.13
C ALA A 13 12.31 -0.28 -5.74
N HIS A 14 11.91 -0.71 -4.55
CA HIS A 14 10.54 -0.55 -4.05
C HIS A 14 10.11 0.91 -4.01
N VAL A 15 10.95 1.80 -3.47
CA VAL A 15 10.65 3.24 -3.44
C VAL A 15 10.52 3.80 -4.87
N MET A 16 11.45 3.45 -5.76
CA MET A 16 11.42 3.92 -7.15
C MET A 16 10.21 3.38 -7.92
N LEU A 17 9.84 2.12 -7.73
CA LEU A 17 8.65 1.50 -8.32
C LEU A 17 7.36 2.17 -7.79
N ASN A 18 7.27 2.39 -6.49
CA ASN A 18 6.15 3.13 -5.90
C ASN A 18 5.99 4.51 -6.53
N ASN A 19 7.08 5.24 -6.68
CA ASN A 19 7.09 6.59 -7.26
C ASN A 19 6.82 6.59 -8.78
N ALA A 20 7.02 5.47 -9.45
CA ALA A 20 6.66 5.26 -10.85
C ALA A 20 5.23 4.72 -11.04
N HIS A 21 4.43 4.67 -9.98
CA HIS A 21 3.05 4.15 -9.96
C HIS A 21 2.94 2.64 -10.28
N ALA A 22 4.03 1.91 -10.15
CA ALA A 22 4.08 0.44 -10.19
C ALA A 22 4.28 -0.08 -8.77
N SER A 23 3.22 -0.07 -7.96
CA SER A 23 3.32 -0.37 -6.53
C SER A 23 3.77 -1.81 -6.27
N PRO A 24 4.84 -2.02 -5.50
CA PRO A 24 5.24 -3.35 -5.03
C PRO A 24 4.47 -3.81 -3.77
N GLY A 25 3.46 -3.04 -3.32
CA GLY A 25 2.88 -3.17 -1.99
C GLY A 25 3.73 -2.47 -0.94
N ALA A 26 3.73 -2.95 0.28
CA ALA A 26 4.56 -2.39 1.34
C ALA A 26 6.06 -2.46 1.00
N ILE A 27 6.76 -1.36 1.25
CA ILE A 27 8.20 -1.27 1.03
C ILE A 27 8.91 -2.02 2.18
N ASP A 28 9.52 -3.15 1.88
CA ASP A 28 10.14 -4.03 2.85
C ASP A 28 11.57 -4.51 2.48
N GLY A 29 12.04 -4.17 1.28
CA GLY A 29 13.36 -4.56 0.80
C GLY A 29 13.50 -6.03 0.41
N SER A 30 12.42 -6.80 0.36
CA SER A 30 12.43 -8.21 -0.03
C SER A 30 11.97 -8.42 -1.47
N SER A 31 12.45 -9.48 -2.12
CA SER A 31 12.01 -9.87 -3.46
C SER A 31 10.90 -10.90 -3.36
N GLY A 32 9.66 -10.46 -3.46
CA GLY A 32 8.49 -11.32 -3.47
C GLY A 32 7.68 -11.22 -4.76
N LYS A 33 6.55 -11.94 -4.82
CA LYS A 33 5.66 -11.96 -6.00
C LYS A 33 5.18 -10.56 -6.39
N ASN A 34 4.86 -9.70 -5.41
CA ASN A 34 4.43 -8.33 -5.68
C ASN A 34 5.56 -7.48 -6.27
N THR A 35 6.80 -7.70 -5.85
CA THR A 35 7.97 -7.03 -6.44
C THR A 35 8.13 -7.40 -7.92
N LEU A 36 8.04 -8.68 -8.26
CA LEU A 36 8.14 -9.15 -9.65
C LEU A 36 7.03 -8.56 -10.53
N LYS A 37 5.80 -8.52 -10.03
CA LYS A 37 4.66 -7.93 -10.73
C LYS A 37 4.84 -6.42 -10.92
N ALA A 38 5.33 -5.71 -9.92
CA ALA A 38 5.60 -4.28 -10.01
C ALA A 38 6.68 -3.98 -11.06
N ILE A 39 7.77 -4.75 -11.07
CA ILE A 39 8.82 -4.63 -12.08
C ILE A 39 8.26 -4.88 -13.48
N ALA A 40 7.46 -5.93 -13.68
CA ALA A 40 6.84 -6.23 -14.97
C ALA A 40 5.91 -5.10 -15.44
N SER A 41 5.09 -4.55 -14.56
CA SER A 41 4.21 -3.41 -14.88
C SER A 41 5.02 -2.16 -15.24
N PHE A 42 6.07 -1.85 -14.49
CA PHE A 42 6.96 -0.73 -14.81
C PHE A 42 7.63 -0.89 -16.17
N GLN A 43 8.11 -2.10 -16.47
CA GLN A 43 8.68 -2.44 -17.77
C GLN A 43 7.66 -2.20 -18.89
N GLN A 44 6.43 -2.69 -18.72
CA GLN A 44 5.36 -2.49 -19.69
C GLN A 44 5.04 -1.01 -19.91
N MET A 45 4.92 -0.21 -18.84
CA MET A 45 4.68 1.23 -18.94
C MET A 45 5.79 1.98 -19.69
N ASN A 46 7.00 1.43 -19.72
CA ASN A 46 8.18 2.06 -20.33
C ASN A 46 8.63 1.39 -21.64
N GLY A 47 7.83 0.51 -22.22
CA GLY A 47 8.15 -0.17 -23.48
C GLY A 47 9.28 -1.19 -23.38
N ILE A 48 9.63 -1.63 -22.18
CA ILE A 48 10.60 -2.69 -21.91
C ILE A 48 9.87 -4.03 -21.87
N LYS A 49 10.48 -5.11 -22.36
CA LYS A 49 9.89 -6.45 -22.28
C LYS A 49 9.58 -6.81 -20.81
N PRO A 50 8.34 -7.15 -20.47
CA PRO A 50 7.92 -7.39 -19.09
C PRO A 50 8.39 -8.75 -18.58
N THR A 51 9.63 -8.83 -18.12
CA THR A 51 10.24 -10.04 -17.55
C THR A 51 10.00 -10.22 -16.07
N GLY A 52 9.67 -9.13 -15.35
CA GLY A 52 9.63 -9.09 -13.90
C GLY A 52 11.02 -9.11 -13.24
N THR A 53 12.09 -9.10 -14.03
CA THR A 53 13.47 -9.11 -13.56
C THR A 53 14.05 -7.69 -13.58
N LEU A 54 14.80 -7.35 -12.54
CA LEU A 54 15.48 -6.05 -12.41
C LEU A 54 16.74 -6.02 -13.29
N THR A 55 16.54 -5.88 -14.62
CA THR A 55 17.63 -5.77 -15.60
C THR A 55 18.32 -4.42 -15.48
N LYS A 56 19.52 -4.29 -16.10
CA LYS A 56 20.22 -3.01 -16.14
C LYS A 56 19.38 -1.92 -16.80
N GLU A 57 18.72 -2.22 -17.91
CA GLU A 57 17.83 -1.27 -18.60
C GLU A 57 16.69 -0.82 -17.69
N THR A 58 16.04 -1.75 -16.99
CA THR A 58 14.98 -1.44 -16.04
C THR A 58 15.47 -0.57 -14.89
N TRP A 59 16.63 -0.89 -14.34
CA TRP A 59 17.25 -0.12 -13.27
C TRP A 59 17.59 1.31 -13.72
N ASP A 60 18.22 1.47 -14.86
CA ASP A 60 18.59 2.77 -15.40
C ASP A 60 17.34 3.65 -15.62
N LYS A 61 16.25 3.04 -16.09
CA LYS A 61 14.96 3.73 -16.28
C LYS A 61 14.32 4.14 -14.96
N LEU A 62 14.37 3.28 -13.94
CA LEU A 62 13.90 3.59 -12.58
C LEU A 62 14.70 4.76 -11.97
N VAL A 63 16.02 4.72 -12.10
CA VAL A 63 16.91 5.79 -11.60
C VAL A 63 16.61 7.11 -12.31
N ALA A 64 16.42 7.09 -13.62
CA ALA A 64 16.06 8.28 -14.40
C ALA A 64 14.71 8.86 -13.94
N ASN A 65 13.71 8.01 -13.69
CA ASN A 65 12.40 8.44 -13.20
C ASN A 65 12.47 9.06 -11.79
N GLN A 66 13.43 8.66 -10.97
CA GLN A 66 13.67 9.21 -9.64
C GLN A 66 14.26 10.64 -9.68
N ALA A 67 14.80 11.07 -10.82
CA ALA A 67 15.30 12.42 -11.08
C ALA A 67 16.31 12.93 -10.03
N GLY A 68 17.27 12.09 -9.63
CA GLY A 68 18.30 12.43 -8.66
C GLY A 68 17.84 12.54 -7.20
N LYS A 69 16.56 12.34 -6.91
CA LYS A 69 16.04 12.36 -5.54
C LYS A 69 16.44 11.11 -4.78
N ALA A 70 16.80 11.26 -3.51
CA ALA A 70 17.10 10.13 -2.64
C ALA A 70 15.85 9.24 -2.46
N ALA A 71 16.06 7.93 -2.42
CA ALA A 71 14.98 6.97 -2.17
C ALA A 71 14.54 6.96 -0.69
N PHE A 72 15.45 7.27 0.21
CA PHE A 72 15.18 7.39 1.65
C PHE A 72 15.60 8.75 2.15
N ILE A 73 14.82 9.31 3.07
CA ILE A 73 15.03 10.63 3.65
C ILE A 73 14.89 10.60 5.18
N GLU A 74 15.43 11.61 5.83
CA GLU A 74 15.18 11.85 7.24
C GLU A 74 13.78 12.49 7.41
N TYR A 75 13.03 11.98 8.37
CA TYR A 75 11.75 12.50 8.81
C TYR A 75 11.81 12.81 10.30
N THR A 76 11.28 13.95 10.69
CA THR A 76 11.17 14.35 12.10
C THR A 76 9.77 14.04 12.62
N ILE A 77 9.65 13.16 13.61
CA ILE A 77 8.38 12.82 14.25
C ILE A 77 7.79 14.07 14.89
N THR A 78 6.51 14.32 14.62
CA THR A 78 5.78 15.49 15.11
C THR A 78 4.91 15.17 16.33
N ASP A 79 4.50 16.19 17.07
CA ASP A 79 3.49 16.04 18.13
C ASP A 79 2.18 15.46 17.59
N ALA A 80 1.78 15.83 16.37
CA ALA A 80 0.57 15.31 15.73
C ALA A 80 0.69 13.80 15.46
N ASP A 81 1.85 13.32 15.05
CA ASP A 81 2.09 11.88 14.84
C ASP A 81 1.88 11.09 16.15
N LEU A 82 2.32 11.65 17.28
CA LEU A 82 2.20 11.01 18.59
C LEU A 82 0.80 11.11 19.20
N LYS A 83 0.08 12.18 18.89
CA LYS A 83 -1.26 12.44 19.43
C LYS A 83 -2.31 11.43 18.89
N GLY A 84 -2.20 11.03 17.65
CA GLY A 84 -3.16 10.16 16.99
C GLY A 84 -4.43 10.86 16.49
N PRO A 85 -5.60 10.23 16.68
CA PRO A 85 -5.97 9.25 17.69
C PRO A 85 -5.41 7.84 17.49
N TYR A 86 -5.18 7.11 18.58
CA TYR A 86 -4.79 5.70 18.60
C TYR A 86 -5.78 4.89 19.42
N ALA A 87 -6.12 3.68 18.91
CA ALA A 87 -6.89 2.71 19.66
C ALA A 87 -5.94 1.85 20.51
N LYS A 88 -6.34 1.50 21.72
CA LYS A 88 -5.56 0.57 22.55
C LYS A 88 -5.44 -0.82 21.88
N SER A 89 -6.51 -1.26 21.27
CA SER A 89 -6.60 -2.48 20.46
C SER A 89 -7.84 -2.43 19.57
N ILE A 90 -7.83 -3.18 18.48
CA ILE A 90 -9.00 -3.39 17.63
C ILE A 90 -9.50 -4.82 17.91
N PRO A 91 -10.73 -5.00 18.43
CA PRO A 91 -11.28 -6.32 18.66
C PRO A 91 -11.55 -7.05 17.34
N HIS A 92 -11.46 -8.39 17.33
CA HIS A 92 -11.82 -9.18 16.16
C HIS A 92 -13.32 -9.24 15.88
N ASP A 93 -14.16 -9.09 16.93
CA ASP A 93 -15.62 -9.10 16.80
C ASP A 93 -16.10 -7.78 16.19
N TYR A 94 -16.78 -7.87 15.06
CA TYR A 94 -17.36 -6.73 14.35
C TYR A 94 -18.41 -5.98 15.17
N ALA A 95 -19.16 -6.67 16.06
CA ALA A 95 -20.10 -6.02 16.95
C ALA A 95 -19.41 -5.11 17.98
N LEU A 96 -18.20 -5.47 18.40
CA LEU A 96 -17.38 -4.62 19.26
C LEU A 96 -16.72 -3.49 18.46
N GLN A 97 -16.26 -3.77 17.23
CA GLN A 97 -15.73 -2.72 16.33
C GLN A 97 -16.79 -1.66 16.02
N ALA A 98 -18.04 -2.07 15.81
CA ALA A 98 -19.15 -1.15 15.53
C ALA A 98 -19.45 -0.16 16.68
N LYS A 99 -18.99 -0.45 17.90
CA LYS A 99 -19.15 0.42 19.08
C LYS A 99 -17.96 1.38 19.27
N MET A 100 -16.89 1.24 18.49
CA MET A 100 -15.73 2.09 18.58
C MET A 100 -15.99 3.46 17.95
N PRO A 101 -15.35 4.54 18.44
CA PRO A 101 -15.46 5.86 17.83
C PRO A 101 -14.77 5.95 16.45
N GLY A 102 -13.84 5.05 16.17
CA GLY A 102 -13.13 4.87 14.91
C GLY A 102 -12.22 3.65 14.99
N LEU A 103 -11.88 3.06 13.85
CA LEU A 103 -10.93 1.94 13.77
C LEU A 103 -9.53 2.50 13.57
N TYR A 104 -9.05 3.26 14.53
CA TYR A 104 -7.77 3.96 14.49
C TYR A 104 -6.56 3.02 14.46
N TYR A 105 -5.41 3.54 14.06
CA TYR A 105 -4.13 2.86 14.28
C TYR A 105 -3.94 2.55 15.77
N THR A 106 -3.21 1.50 16.05
CA THR A 106 -2.92 1.10 17.43
C THR A 106 -1.52 1.50 17.90
N ARG A 107 -0.65 1.88 16.97
CA ARG A 107 0.75 2.23 17.24
C ARG A 107 1.23 3.35 16.31
N VAL A 108 2.16 4.16 16.80
CA VAL A 108 2.83 5.19 15.99
C VAL A 108 3.59 4.55 14.80
N THR A 109 4.26 3.42 15.02
CA THR A 109 5.00 2.71 13.96
C THR A 109 4.08 2.13 12.87
N GLU A 110 2.87 1.70 13.21
CA GLU A 110 1.85 1.29 12.25
C GLU A 110 1.42 2.49 11.38
N MET A 111 1.08 3.61 12.01
CA MET A 111 0.70 4.84 11.31
C MET A 111 1.81 5.35 10.39
N LEU A 112 3.06 5.38 10.87
CA LEU A 112 4.20 5.82 10.06
C LEU A 112 4.50 4.85 8.91
N GLY A 113 4.31 3.54 9.13
CA GLY A 113 4.38 2.54 8.07
C GLY A 113 3.40 2.83 6.95
N GLU A 114 2.14 3.06 7.26
CA GLU A 114 1.11 3.42 6.28
C GLU A 114 1.41 4.77 5.61
N LYS A 115 1.79 5.78 6.38
CA LYS A 115 2.13 7.11 5.87
C LYS A 115 3.22 7.10 4.80
N PHE A 116 4.22 6.24 4.96
CA PHE A 116 5.38 6.13 4.07
C PHE A 116 5.38 4.86 3.22
N HIS A 117 4.26 4.14 3.15
CA HIS A 117 4.09 2.89 2.39
C HIS A 117 5.11 1.81 2.76
N MET A 118 5.59 1.80 4.01
CA MET A 118 6.60 0.87 4.50
C MET A 118 5.98 -0.23 5.35
N ASP A 119 6.53 -1.43 5.24
CA ASP A 119 6.30 -2.47 6.23
C ASP A 119 6.77 -1.99 7.62
N GLU A 120 5.96 -2.21 8.65
CA GLU A 120 6.23 -1.70 10.01
C GLU A 120 7.53 -2.28 10.59
N ASP A 121 7.76 -3.58 10.40
CA ASP A 121 8.98 -4.23 10.88
C ASP A 121 10.22 -3.75 10.12
N PHE A 122 10.08 -3.51 8.82
CA PHE A 122 11.15 -2.92 8.02
C PHE A 122 11.48 -1.50 8.46
N LEU A 123 10.47 -0.67 8.74
CA LEU A 123 10.67 0.68 9.30
C LEU A 123 11.47 0.63 10.61
N LYS A 124 11.14 -0.27 11.52
CA LYS A 124 11.87 -0.47 12.78
C LYS A 124 13.31 -0.94 12.55
N LYS A 125 13.52 -1.89 11.65
CA LYS A 125 14.87 -2.40 11.29
C LYS A 125 15.74 -1.33 10.65
N LEU A 126 15.15 -0.45 9.87
CA LEU A 126 15.85 0.70 9.28
C LEU A 126 16.26 1.73 10.35
N ASN A 127 15.54 1.79 11.45
CA ASN A 127 15.72 2.73 12.55
C ASN A 127 15.92 2.01 13.90
N PRO A 128 16.98 1.19 14.07
CA PRO A 128 17.11 0.31 15.23
C PRO A 128 17.33 1.03 16.58
N LYS A 129 17.67 2.31 16.54
CA LYS A 129 17.88 3.15 17.74
C LYS A 129 16.69 4.06 18.04
N ALA A 130 15.69 4.10 17.15
CA ALA A 130 14.52 4.95 17.32
C ALA A 130 13.55 4.37 18.36
N THR A 131 12.96 5.25 19.16
CA THR A 131 11.92 4.90 20.13
C THR A 131 10.52 5.11 19.61
N PHE A 132 10.37 5.94 18.57
CA PHE A 132 9.07 6.35 17.98
C PHE A 132 8.11 6.96 19.02
N SER A 133 8.63 7.57 20.08
CA SER A 133 7.85 8.05 21.22
C SER A 133 8.06 9.52 21.57
N LYS A 134 8.91 10.21 20.83
CA LYS A 134 9.27 11.61 21.12
C LYS A 134 9.13 12.49 19.88
N ALA A 135 8.44 13.61 20.02
CA ALA A 135 8.47 14.67 19.02
C ALA A 135 9.90 15.19 18.85
N GLY A 136 10.30 15.48 17.63
CA GLY A 136 11.66 15.88 17.30
C GLY A 136 12.62 14.72 17.05
N GLU A 137 12.23 13.47 17.32
CA GLU A 137 13.04 12.29 16.98
C GLU A 137 13.15 12.15 15.46
N LYS A 138 14.36 11.92 14.98
CA LYS A 138 14.67 11.78 13.57
C LYS A 138 14.76 10.30 13.17
N ILE A 139 14.05 9.95 12.14
CA ILE A 139 14.01 8.58 11.58
C ILE A 139 14.22 8.61 10.08
N ILE A 140 14.65 7.48 9.52
CA ILE A 140 14.78 7.29 8.08
C ILE A 140 13.50 6.64 7.55
N VAL A 141 12.94 7.22 6.52
CA VAL A 141 11.70 6.77 5.86
C VAL A 141 11.85 6.76 4.34
N ALA A 142 10.96 6.05 3.65
CA ALA A 142 10.87 6.08 2.21
C ALA A 142 10.45 7.47 1.70
N ASN A 143 11.13 7.97 0.68
CA ASN A 143 10.79 9.23 0.01
C ASN A 143 9.76 8.97 -1.09
N ILE A 144 8.52 8.78 -0.70
CA ILE A 144 7.43 8.44 -1.62
C ILE A 144 6.75 9.69 -2.21
N ARG A 145 6.20 9.51 -3.42
CA ARG A 145 5.33 10.46 -4.11
C ARG A 145 4.00 9.78 -4.41
N ASN A 146 2.90 10.48 -4.19
CA ASN A 146 1.54 9.94 -4.29
C ASN A 146 0.74 10.55 -5.46
N GLU A 147 1.28 11.51 -6.20
CA GLU A 147 0.58 12.14 -7.30
C GLU A 147 0.37 11.15 -8.45
N VAL A 148 -0.85 11.10 -8.96
CA VAL A 148 -1.16 10.43 -10.22
C VAL A 148 -1.00 11.45 -11.34
N PRO A 149 -0.10 11.20 -12.34
CA PRO A 149 0.27 12.24 -13.32
C PRO A 149 -0.80 12.49 -14.36
N GLU A 150 -1.77 11.61 -14.53
CA GLU A 150 -2.80 11.68 -15.57
C GLU A 150 -4.16 11.25 -15.04
N ASP A 151 -5.22 11.68 -15.73
CA ASP A 151 -6.58 11.24 -15.43
C ASP A 151 -6.78 9.76 -15.74
N ILE A 152 -7.39 9.06 -14.80
CA ILE A 152 -7.71 7.64 -14.92
C ILE A 152 -9.00 7.49 -15.71
N HIS A 153 -8.93 6.78 -16.84
CA HIS A 153 -10.09 6.50 -17.69
C HIS A 153 -10.67 5.10 -17.45
N LEU A 154 -9.80 4.12 -17.19
CA LEU A 154 -10.19 2.72 -16.97
C LEU A 154 -9.40 2.12 -15.82
N ILE A 155 -10.10 1.39 -14.96
CA ILE A 155 -9.50 0.55 -13.92
C ILE A 155 -9.82 -0.91 -14.25
N VAL A 156 -8.79 -1.74 -14.37
CA VAL A 156 -8.94 -3.18 -14.58
C VAL A 156 -8.54 -3.92 -13.31
N ALA A 157 -9.50 -4.58 -12.66
CA ALA A 157 -9.25 -5.51 -11.57
C ALA A 157 -8.98 -6.91 -12.14
N HIS A 158 -7.72 -7.31 -12.25
CA HIS A 158 -7.33 -8.60 -12.77
C HIS A 158 -7.24 -9.63 -11.65
N LYS A 159 -8.30 -10.44 -11.49
CA LYS A 159 -8.41 -11.39 -10.37
C LYS A 159 -7.29 -12.42 -10.34
N GLY A 160 -6.94 -13.01 -11.48
CA GLY A 160 -5.88 -14.01 -11.57
C GLY A 160 -4.49 -13.46 -11.23
N ALA A 161 -4.19 -12.24 -11.63
CA ALA A 161 -2.93 -11.57 -11.30
C ALA A 161 -2.94 -10.96 -9.89
N LYS A 162 -4.10 -10.79 -9.27
CA LYS A 162 -4.30 -10.04 -8.02
C LYS A 162 -3.70 -8.64 -8.12
N GLN A 163 -4.07 -7.94 -9.19
CA GLN A 163 -3.59 -6.59 -9.52
C GLN A 163 -4.75 -5.69 -9.96
N LEU A 164 -4.64 -4.42 -9.62
CA LEU A 164 -5.38 -3.33 -10.26
C LEU A 164 -4.46 -2.64 -11.25
N TYR A 165 -4.93 -2.47 -12.48
CA TYR A 165 -4.24 -1.70 -13.51
C TYR A 165 -5.03 -0.45 -13.84
N LEU A 166 -4.35 0.69 -13.92
CA LEU A 166 -4.94 1.98 -14.26
C LEU A 166 -4.52 2.36 -15.67
N PHE A 167 -5.47 2.83 -16.46
CA PHE A 167 -5.25 3.27 -17.86
C PHE A 167 -5.77 4.69 -18.06
N ASN A 168 -5.06 5.47 -18.87
CA ASN A 168 -5.50 6.77 -19.34
C ASN A 168 -6.48 6.65 -20.52
N SER A 169 -6.96 7.79 -21.03
CA SER A 169 -7.89 7.84 -22.19
C SER A 169 -7.29 7.32 -23.50
N ARG A 170 -5.96 7.21 -23.59
CA ARG A 170 -5.23 6.66 -24.74
C ARG A 170 -4.95 5.16 -24.58
N ASN A 171 -5.57 4.51 -23.59
CA ASN A 171 -5.41 3.11 -23.25
C ASN A 171 -3.95 2.72 -22.91
N GLN A 172 -3.19 3.65 -22.34
CA GLN A 172 -1.85 3.42 -21.84
C GLN A 172 -1.92 3.14 -20.34
N MET A 173 -1.19 2.11 -19.88
CA MET A 173 -1.08 1.82 -18.44
C MET A 173 -0.32 2.93 -17.73
N ILE A 174 -0.92 3.51 -16.70
CA ILE A 174 -0.36 4.59 -15.89
C ILE A 174 -0.19 4.23 -14.42
N GLY A 175 -0.68 3.07 -14.02
CA GLY A 175 -0.54 2.59 -12.66
C GLY A 175 -0.83 1.10 -12.53
N SER A 176 -0.23 0.48 -11.51
CA SER A 176 -0.40 -0.92 -11.17
C SER A 176 -0.25 -1.08 -9.65
N PHE A 177 -1.20 -1.79 -9.04
CA PHE A 177 -1.27 -1.96 -7.58
C PHE A 177 -1.63 -3.40 -7.23
N PRO A 178 -1.01 -4.01 -6.19
CA PRO A 178 -1.46 -5.27 -5.65
C PRO A 178 -2.90 -5.15 -5.14
N ALA A 179 -3.68 -6.20 -5.32
CA ALA A 179 -5.06 -6.23 -4.86
C ALA A 179 -5.39 -7.56 -4.16
N THR A 180 -6.17 -7.49 -3.10
CA THR A 180 -6.80 -8.65 -2.51
C THR A 180 -8.11 -8.92 -3.26
N ILE A 181 -8.36 -10.18 -3.59
CA ILE A 181 -9.58 -10.63 -4.25
C ILE A 181 -10.38 -11.54 -3.34
N GLY A 182 -11.67 -11.67 -3.61
CA GLY A 182 -12.55 -12.59 -2.89
C GLY A 182 -12.07 -14.05 -2.96
N SER A 183 -12.45 -14.82 -1.95
CA SER A 183 -12.17 -16.27 -1.89
C SER A 183 -13.03 -17.05 -2.90
N SER A 184 -12.82 -18.38 -2.98
CA SER A 184 -13.70 -19.29 -3.72
C SER A 184 -15.15 -19.24 -3.22
N ASP A 185 -15.34 -19.07 -1.91
CA ASP A 185 -16.66 -19.09 -1.28
C ASP A 185 -17.42 -17.77 -1.43
N THR A 186 -16.67 -16.65 -1.50
CA THR A 186 -17.19 -15.30 -1.71
C THR A 186 -16.37 -14.58 -2.78
N PRO A 187 -16.54 -14.98 -4.06
CA PRO A 187 -15.72 -14.47 -5.14
C PRO A 187 -16.03 -12.99 -5.43
N SER A 188 -15.00 -12.25 -5.78
CA SER A 188 -15.18 -10.90 -6.30
C SER A 188 -16.03 -10.94 -7.58
N PRO A 189 -16.92 -9.96 -7.80
CA PRO A 189 -17.77 -9.92 -8.99
C PRO A 189 -16.94 -9.83 -10.27
N THR A 190 -17.54 -10.27 -11.38
CA THR A 190 -16.95 -10.15 -12.72
C THR A 190 -17.90 -9.37 -13.61
N GLY A 191 -17.36 -8.47 -14.43
CA GLY A 191 -18.15 -7.66 -15.36
C GLY A 191 -17.57 -6.28 -15.53
N THR A 192 -18.28 -5.44 -16.27
CA THR A 192 -17.93 -4.05 -16.51
C THR A 192 -18.87 -3.16 -15.69
N TYR A 193 -18.30 -2.25 -14.93
CA TYR A 193 -19.02 -1.37 -14.02
C TYR A 193 -18.62 0.09 -14.30
N LYS A 194 -19.47 1.02 -13.88
CA LYS A 194 -19.14 2.45 -13.86
C LYS A 194 -18.96 2.92 -12.43
N VAL A 195 -17.98 3.78 -12.21
CA VAL A 195 -17.86 4.51 -10.94
C VAL A 195 -19.03 5.49 -10.86
N THR A 196 -19.90 5.32 -9.87
CA THR A 196 -21.09 6.16 -9.68
C THR A 196 -20.94 7.14 -8.53
N GLY A 197 -19.91 6.98 -7.72
CA GLY A 197 -19.63 7.86 -6.59
C GLY A 197 -18.32 7.54 -5.92
N VAL A 198 -17.82 8.50 -5.15
CA VAL A 198 -16.62 8.39 -4.31
C VAL A 198 -17.00 8.85 -2.92
N ALA A 199 -16.74 8.03 -1.93
CA ALA A 199 -16.99 8.36 -0.52
C ALA A 199 -15.64 8.35 0.23
N PRO A 200 -15.11 9.50 0.65
CA PRO A 200 -13.99 9.56 1.56
C PRO A 200 -14.42 9.09 2.96
N ASN A 201 -13.54 8.37 3.66
CA ASN A 201 -13.79 7.85 5.00
C ASN A 201 -15.12 7.07 5.11
N PRO A 202 -15.35 6.03 4.28
CA PRO A 202 -16.63 5.33 4.25
C PRO A 202 -16.84 4.50 5.51
N TRP A 203 -18.10 4.47 5.96
CA TRP A 203 -18.54 3.47 6.94
C TRP A 203 -18.67 2.12 6.25
N TYR A 204 -18.23 1.06 6.94
CA TYR A 204 -18.37 -0.30 6.43
C TYR A 204 -19.72 -0.91 6.86
N SER A 205 -20.54 -1.27 5.88
CA SER A 205 -21.79 -1.97 6.12
C SER A 205 -21.55 -3.49 6.10
N TYR A 206 -21.44 -4.08 7.28
CA TYR A 206 -21.31 -5.52 7.44
C TYR A 206 -22.67 -6.19 7.22
N SER A 207 -22.72 -7.15 6.30
CA SER A 207 -23.89 -8.03 6.10
C SER A 207 -23.47 -9.48 6.38
N PRO A 208 -24.13 -10.16 7.33
CA PRO A 208 -23.82 -11.56 7.65
C PRO A 208 -23.92 -12.50 6.45
N SER A 209 -24.79 -12.19 5.49
CA SER A 209 -24.97 -13.00 4.27
C SER A 209 -23.73 -13.02 3.36
N ASN A 210 -22.81 -12.08 3.53
CA ASN A 210 -21.58 -12.00 2.73
C ASN A 210 -20.43 -12.82 3.33
N PHE A 211 -20.63 -13.49 4.47
CA PHE A 211 -19.59 -14.20 5.20
C PHE A 211 -20.03 -15.62 5.54
N VAL A 212 -19.19 -16.57 5.21
CA VAL A 212 -19.40 -17.99 5.54
C VAL A 212 -19.08 -18.27 7.02
N GLN A 213 -18.19 -17.46 7.60
CA GLN A 213 -17.74 -17.57 8.98
C GLN A 213 -18.03 -16.29 9.75
N GLY A 214 -18.58 -16.38 10.93
CA GLY A 214 -18.81 -15.24 11.79
C GLY A 214 -19.94 -15.48 12.80
N ASN A 215 -19.81 -14.89 13.97
CA ASN A 215 -20.78 -15.03 15.06
C ASN A 215 -21.92 -13.99 15.01
N ASN A 216 -21.75 -12.95 14.19
CA ASN A 216 -22.72 -11.86 14.10
C ASN A 216 -23.82 -12.20 13.09
N LYS A 217 -25.04 -12.35 13.57
CA LYS A 217 -26.23 -12.68 12.76
C LYS A 217 -27.02 -11.46 12.28
N LYS A 218 -26.63 -10.26 12.67
CA LYS A 218 -27.31 -9.01 12.32
C LYS A 218 -26.39 -8.09 11.51
N PRO A 219 -26.95 -7.28 10.59
CA PRO A 219 -26.20 -6.22 9.94
C PRO A 219 -25.60 -5.25 10.96
N LEU A 220 -24.39 -4.79 10.69
CA LEU A 220 -23.64 -3.85 11.54
C LEU A 220 -23.10 -2.72 10.67
N SER A 221 -22.94 -1.54 11.28
CA SER A 221 -22.25 -0.41 10.66
C SER A 221 -20.98 -0.14 11.46
N LEU A 222 -19.82 -0.28 10.79
CA LEU A 222 -18.53 -0.09 11.41
C LEU A 222 -17.99 1.29 11.03
N PRO A 223 -17.35 2.01 11.97
CA PRO A 223 -16.75 3.29 11.67
C PRO A 223 -15.58 3.15 10.69
N PRO A 224 -15.21 4.25 10.00
CA PRO A 224 -14.08 4.25 9.10
C PRO A 224 -12.76 3.85 9.81
N GLY A 225 -11.84 3.31 9.01
CA GLY A 225 -10.45 3.15 9.39
C GLY A 225 -9.71 4.49 9.45
N PRO A 226 -8.43 4.46 9.78
CA PRO A 226 -7.58 5.63 9.82
C PRO A 226 -7.27 6.17 8.45
#